data_8b788b13fa34a74d00439926d8929d6d
#
_entry.id   8b788b13fa34a74d00439926d8929d6d
#
_cell.length_a   1.000
_cell.length_b   1.000
_cell.length_c   1.000
_cell.angle_alpha   90.00
_cell.angle_beta   90.00
_cell.angle_gamma   90.00
#
_symmetry.space_group_name_H-M   'P 1'
#
loop_
_entity.id
_entity.type
_entity.pdbx_description
1 polymer ?
#
loop_
_entity_poly.entity_id
_entity_poly.type
_entity_poly.pdbx_seq_one_letter_code
_entity_poly.pdbx_strand_id
1 'polypeptide(L)'
;MVKVVLASRNQGKLRELREILRNRIFGLNVDTDVVDAASINAPDVPETGVTFAENSLLKARAVAESTGCIAIADDSGLSVEVLHGAPGIFSARWAGEHGDDTANLTLLLGQLRDISDEHRAAKFCCAASLAVPSALGGYEAVEYGELPGTLLHAPQGDGGFGYDPIMMPVELNGDNALYDGAYADQSCAQIPTEIKNSISHRARAFEALVPYLQQALEHK
;
A
#
# COMPACT_ATOMS: atom_id res chain seq x y z
N MET A 1 18.27 -19.20 2.70
CA MET A 1 18.93 -17.92 3.09
C MET A 1 17.99 -16.80 2.68
N VAL A 2 17.71 -15.83 3.56
CA VAL A 2 16.83 -14.69 3.25
C VAL A 2 17.38 -13.96 2.02
N LYS A 3 16.51 -13.68 1.04
CA LYS A 3 16.86 -13.00 -0.21
C LYS A 3 16.20 -11.62 -0.30
N VAL A 4 14.98 -11.50 0.24
CA VAL A 4 14.15 -10.30 0.14
C VAL A 4 13.60 -9.95 1.52
N VAL A 5 13.64 -8.69 1.88
CA VAL A 5 13.10 -8.14 3.13
C VAL A 5 12.01 -7.14 2.82
N LEU A 6 10.81 -7.34 3.34
CA LEU A 6 9.80 -6.29 3.37
C LEU A 6 10.13 -5.32 4.50
N ALA A 7 10.41 -4.07 4.18
CA ALA A 7 10.71 -2.99 5.12
C ALA A 7 9.44 -2.49 5.85
N SER A 8 8.75 -3.44 6.48
CA SER A 8 7.53 -3.21 7.25
C SER A 8 7.44 -4.24 8.37
N ARG A 9 6.76 -3.90 9.46
CA ARG A 9 6.44 -4.80 10.57
C ARG A 9 5.01 -5.34 10.48
N ASN A 10 4.26 -4.94 9.45
CA ASN A 10 2.87 -5.34 9.25
C ASN A 10 2.79 -6.72 8.59
N GLN A 11 2.31 -7.71 9.35
CA GLN A 11 2.17 -9.10 8.90
C GLN A 11 1.14 -9.26 7.76
N GLY A 12 0.16 -8.37 7.69
CA GLY A 12 -0.80 -8.33 6.57
C GLY A 12 -0.10 -8.01 5.26
N LYS A 13 0.75 -6.98 5.26
CA LYS A 13 1.55 -6.59 4.08
C LYS A 13 2.52 -7.71 3.66
N LEU A 14 3.12 -8.42 4.62
CA LEU A 14 4.01 -9.54 4.29
C LEU A 14 3.26 -10.68 3.61
N ARG A 15 2.07 -11.03 4.11
CA ARG A 15 1.22 -12.06 3.48
C ARG A 15 0.83 -11.66 2.06
N GLU A 16 0.35 -10.43 1.87
CA GLU A 16 -0.01 -9.88 0.56
C GLU A 16 1.18 -9.93 -0.42
N LEU A 17 2.36 -9.47 -0.02
CA LEU A 17 3.56 -9.53 -0.85
C LEU A 17 3.92 -10.98 -1.23
N ARG A 18 3.89 -11.91 -0.28
CA ARG A 18 4.19 -13.34 -0.55
C ARG A 18 3.20 -13.95 -1.53
N GLU A 19 1.91 -13.62 -1.43
CA GLU A 19 0.89 -14.08 -2.38
C GLU A 19 1.15 -13.55 -3.79
N ILE A 20 1.48 -12.28 -3.92
CA ILE A 20 1.81 -11.65 -5.21
C ILE A 20 3.06 -12.29 -5.83
N LEU A 21 4.09 -12.57 -5.04
CA LEU A 21 5.35 -13.13 -5.54
C LEU A 21 5.27 -14.65 -5.79
N ARG A 22 4.29 -15.34 -5.24
CA ARG A 22 4.17 -16.81 -5.32
C ARG A 22 4.05 -17.27 -6.78
N ASN A 23 4.97 -18.15 -7.18
CA ASN A 23 5.08 -18.69 -8.55
C ASN A 23 5.35 -17.66 -9.67
N ARG A 24 5.66 -16.40 -9.32
CA ARG A 24 5.99 -15.36 -10.31
C ARG A 24 7.49 -15.15 -10.49
N ILE A 25 8.29 -15.57 -9.52
CA ILE A 25 9.75 -15.41 -9.53
C ILE A 25 10.43 -16.77 -9.47
N PHE A 26 11.21 -17.08 -10.50
CA PHE A 26 11.93 -18.34 -10.58
C PHE A 26 12.98 -18.45 -9.46
N GLY A 27 12.97 -19.59 -8.76
CA GLY A 27 13.97 -19.90 -7.71
C GLY A 27 13.76 -19.14 -6.39
N LEU A 28 12.64 -18.42 -6.21
CA LEU A 28 12.27 -17.78 -4.95
C LEU A 28 11.25 -18.63 -4.19
N ASN A 29 11.62 -19.09 -3.00
CA ASN A 29 10.67 -19.67 -2.05
C ASN A 29 10.14 -18.55 -1.15
N VAL A 30 8.96 -18.04 -1.44
CA VAL A 30 8.40 -16.87 -0.73
C VAL A 30 8.21 -17.06 0.77
N ASP A 31 8.02 -18.31 1.22
CA ASP A 31 7.75 -18.60 2.64
C ASP A 31 9.04 -18.58 3.48
N THR A 32 10.20 -18.85 2.87
CA THR A 32 11.51 -18.89 3.54
C THR A 32 12.46 -17.77 3.14
N ASP A 33 12.36 -17.28 1.90
CA ASP A 33 13.30 -16.30 1.34
C ASP A 33 12.81 -14.86 1.49
N VAL A 34 11.49 -14.65 1.75
CA VAL A 34 10.87 -13.34 1.93
C VAL A 34 10.43 -13.17 3.38
N VAL A 35 11.03 -12.23 4.08
CA VAL A 35 10.75 -11.96 5.51
C VAL A 35 10.41 -10.49 5.73
N ASP A 36 9.85 -10.17 6.89
CA ASP A 36 9.62 -8.79 7.32
C ASP A 36 10.82 -8.20 8.09
N ALA A 37 10.81 -6.88 8.25
CA ALA A 37 11.85 -6.14 8.97
C ALA A 37 11.99 -6.58 10.44
N ALA A 38 10.88 -6.97 11.09
CA ALA A 38 10.89 -7.41 12.49
C ALA A 38 11.65 -8.73 12.67
N SER A 39 11.49 -9.68 11.75
CA SER A 39 12.10 -11.02 11.81
C SER A 39 13.64 -11.00 11.80
N ILE A 40 14.23 -9.91 11.32
CA ILE A 40 15.69 -9.77 11.19
C ILE A 40 16.24 -8.55 11.94
N ASN A 41 15.43 -7.95 12.83
CA ASN A 41 15.80 -6.77 13.62
C ASN A 41 16.30 -5.59 12.76
N ALA A 42 15.70 -5.38 11.58
CA ALA A 42 16.01 -4.23 10.75
C ALA A 42 15.61 -2.92 11.45
N PRO A 43 16.32 -1.80 11.18
CA PRO A 43 16.06 -0.53 11.85
C PRO A 43 14.69 0.04 11.51
N ASP A 44 14.12 0.80 12.44
CA ASP A 44 12.99 1.69 12.15
C ASP A 44 13.49 2.91 11.40
N VAL A 45 12.77 3.30 10.37
CA VAL A 45 13.15 4.40 9.48
C VAL A 45 12.12 5.52 9.58
N PRO A 46 12.50 6.72 10.04
CA PRO A 46 11.61 7.87 10.04
C PRO A 46 11.18 8.25 8.62
N GLU A 47 9.90 8.48 8.42
CA GLU A 47 9.34 8.94 7.15
C GLU A 47 9.48 10.46 7.05
N THR A 48 10.59 10.93 6.50
CA THR A 48 10.94 12.35 6.36
C THR A 48 10.74 12.88 4.94
N GLY A 49 10.33 12.02 4.02
CA GLY A 49 10.03 12.39 2.64
C GLY A 49 8.73 13.19 2.54
N VAL A 50 8.58 13.90 1.43
CA VAL A 50 7.40 14.72 1.11
C VAL A 50 6.48 14.07 0.07
N THR A 51 6.82 12.84 -0.38
CA THR A 51 6.03 12.02 -1.28
C THR A 51 6.00 10.57 -0.80
N PHE A 52 5.01 9.80 -1.24
CA PHE A 52 4.96 8.35 -0.99
C PHE A 52 6.22 7.64 -1.51
N ALA A 53 6.70 8.02 -2.69
CA ALA A 53 7.92 7.44 -3.27
C ALA A 53 9.16 7.70 -2.42
N GLU A 54 9.36 8.93 -1.94
CA GLU A 54 10.48 9.26 -1.07
C GLU A 54 10.45 8.45 0.23
N ASN A 55 9.30 8.38 0.90
CA ASN A 55 9.16 7.61 2.13
C ASN A 55 9.37 6.11 1.90
N SER A 56 8.82 5.56 0.83
CA SER A 56 9.03 4.17 0.44
C SER A 56 10.52 3.88 0.18
N LEU A 57 11.19 4.71 -0.63
CA LEU A 57 12.62 4.57 -0.91
C LEU A 57 13.50 4.71 0.33
N LEU A 58 13.21 5.66 1.22
CA LEU A 58 13.94 5.81 2.49
C LEU A 58 13.93 4.50 3.29
N LYS A 59 12.77 3.87 3.40
CA LYS A 59 12.60 2.58 4.10
C LYS A 59 13.36 1.46 3.37
N ALA A 60 13.20 1.33 2.06
CA ALA A 60 13.84 0.28 1.28
C ALA A 60 15.36 0.38 1.34
N ARG A 61 15.95 1.57 1.14
CA ARG A 61 17.40 1.82 1.21
C ARG A 61 17.98 1.46 2.58
N ALA A 62 17.39 1.98 3.64
CA ALA A 62 17.89 1.75 4.99
C ALA A 62 17.88 0.27 5.37
N VAL A 63 16.82 -0.46 5.00
CA VAL A 63 16.73 -1.90 5.25
C VAL A 63 17.69 -2.68 4.35
N ALA A 64 17.82 -2.35 3.07
CA ALA A 64 18.76 -3.00 2.15
C ALA A 64 20.20 -2.88 2.64
N GLU A 65 20.66 -1.67 2.96
CA GLU A 65 22.02 -1.41 3.42
C GLU A 65 22.33 -2.06 4.78
N SER A 66 21.37 -2.04 5.72
CA SER A 66 21.57 -2.60 7.05
C SER A 66 21.57 -4.13 7.07
N THR A 67 20.88 -4.78 6.13
CA THR A 67 20.69 -6.24 6.11
C THR A 67 21.54 -6.95 5.07
N GLY A 68 22.05 -6.22 4.07
CA GLY A 68 22.72 -6.79 2.90
C GLY A 68 21.79 -7.61 1.98
N CYS A 69 20.47 -7.48 2.15
CA CYS A 69 19.45 -8.16 1.35
C CYS A 69 18.75 -7.16 0.42
N ILE A 70 18.11 -7.65 -0.64
CA ILE A 70 17.19 -6.84 -1.41
C ILE A 70 16.03 -6.45 -0.48
N ALA A 71 15.66 -5.17 -0.44
CA ALA A 71 14.54 -4.70 0.35
C ALA A 71 13.42 -4.17 -0.54
N ILE A 72 12.18 -4.47 -0.14
CA ILE A 72 10.96 -3.90 -0.70
C ILE A 72 10.29 -3.09 0.41
N ALA A 73 9.81 -1.90 0.08
CA ALA A 73 9.01 -1.08 0.97
C ALA A 73 7.77 -0.57 0.24
N ASP A 74 6.78 -0.14 0.99
CA ASP A 74 5.66 0.65 0.49
C ASP A 74 5.39 1.84 1.39
N ASP A 75 4.87 2.90 0.79
CA ASP A 75 4.19 3.97 1.49
C ASP A 75 2.86 4.24 0.80
N SER A 76 1.80 4.40 1.59
CA SER A 76 0.43 4.41 1.07
C SER A 76 -0.45 5.37 1.87
N GLY A 77 -1.45 5.90 1.19
CA GLY A 77 -2.42 6.77 1.82
C GLY A 77 -3.63 7.06 0.95
N LEU A 78 -4.54 7.85 1.49
CA LEU A 78 -5.73 8.36 0.81
C LEU A 78 -5.41 9.73 0.21
N SER A 79 -5.81 9.94 -1.03
CA SER A 79 -5.73 11.23 -1.73
C SER A 79 -7.16 11.66 -2.11
N VAL A 80 -7.62 12.80 -1.62
CA VAL A 80 -8.97 13.33 -1.86
C VAL A 80 -8.87 14.52 -2.80
N GLU A 81 -9.65 14.50 -3.89
CA GLU A 81 -9.53 15.48 -4.96
C GLU A 81 -9.82 16.91 -4.49
N VAL A 82 -10.95 17.14 -3.81
CA VAL A 82 -11.34 18.45 -3.30
C VAL A 82 -10.39 19.02 -2.25
N LEU A 83 -9.57 18.16 -1.63
CA LEU A 83 -8.49 18.53 -0.70
C LEU A 83 -7.12 18.59 -1.37
N HIS A 84 -7.07 18.67 -2.70
CA HIS A 84 -5.82 18.72 -3.49
C HIS A 84 -4.82 17.63 -3.14
N GLY A 85 -5.32 16.42 -2.87
CA GLY A 85 -4.49 15.24 -2.55
C GLY A 85 -4.28 14.98 -1.06
N ALA A 86 -4.70 15.87 -0.16
CA ALA A 86 -4.69 15.55 1.27
C ALA A 86 -5.75 14.47 1.60
N PRO A 87 -5.51 13.67 2.66
CA PRO A 87 -4.39 13.62 3.61
C PRO A 87 -3.03 13.22 3.03
N GLY A 88 -2.98 12.46 1.92
CA GLY A 88 -1.73 12.04 1.28
C GLY A 88 -0.80 11.28 2.24
N ILE A 89 0.46 11.68 2.34
CA ILE A 89 1.47 11.08 3.23
C ILE A 89 1.15 11.24 4.73
N PHE A 90 0.15 12.06 5.06
CA PHE A 90 -0.30 12.25 6.44
C PHE A 90 -1.49 11.34 6.81
N SER A 91 -1.90 10.43 5.92
CA SER A 91 -3.10 9.60 6.11
C SER A 91 -3.14 8.88 7.46
N ALA A 92 -2.05 8.29 7.88
CA ALA A 92 -1.98 7.55 9.15
C ALA A 92 -1.96 8.43 10.40
N ARG A 93 -1.77 9.75 10.26
CA ARG A 93 -1.70 10.73 11.35
C ARG A 93 -2.48 12.01 11.08
N TRP A 94 -3.55 11.94 10.28
CA TRP A 94 -4.32 13.08 9.84
C TRP A 94 -4.94 13.89 10.99
N ALA A 95 -5.37 13.19 12.05
CA ALA A 95 -5.86 13.80 13.28
C ALA A 95 -4.77 14.06 14.35
N GLY A 96 -3.50 13.84 14.01
CA GLY A 96 -2.34 14.11 14.89
C GLY A 96 -1.68 12.83 15.42
N GLU A 97 -2.44 11.90 15.99
CA GLU A 97 -1.92 10.63 16.52
C GLU A 97 -1.73 9.60 15.39
N HIS A 98 -0.55 8.96 15.36
CA HIS A 98 -0.25 7.94 14.35
C HIS A 98 -1.01 6.64 14.63
N GLY A 99 -1.79 6.18 13.65
CA GLY A 99 -2.53 4.91 13.73
C GLY A 99 -3.88 5.00 14.44
N ASP A 100 -4.36 6.20 14.81
CA ASP A 100 -5.74 6.39 15.27
C ASP A 100 -6.67 6.51 14.05
N ASP A 101 -7.01 5.37 13.47
CA ASP A 101 -7.86 5.28 12.27
C ASP A 101 -9.22 5.95 12.47
N THR A 102 -9.81 5.80 13.66
CA THR A 102 -11.12 6.38 13.99
C THR A 102 -11.06 7.90 14.02
N ALA A 103 -10.06 8.49 14.66
CA ALA A 103 -9.91 9.94 14.70
C ALA A 103 -9.60 10.51 13.32
N ASN A 104 -8.72 9.84 12.55
CA ASN A 104 -8.35 10.25 11.19
C ASN A 104 -9.57 10.29 10.25
N LEU A 105 -10.36 9.21 10.26
CA LEU A 105 -11.59 9.08 9.46
C LEU A 105 -12.64 10.11 9.90
N THR A 106 -12.86 10.30 11.21
CA THR A 106 -13.83 11.23 11.75
C THR A 106 -13.49 12.66 11.38
N LEU A 107 -12.23 13.07 11.46
CA LEU A 107 -11.77 14.39 11.07
C LEU A 107 -12.04 14.62 9.57
N LEU A 108 -11.68 13.66 8.72
CA LEU A 108 -11.89 13.77 7.28
C LEU A 108 -13.37 13.90 6.93
N LEU A 109 -14.24 13.09 7.51
CA LEU A 109 -15.70 13.21 7.31
C LEU A 109 -16.24 14.57 7.78
N GLY A 110 -15.71 15.09 8.90
CA GLY A 110 -16.07 16.41 9.39
C GLY A 110 -15.71 17.53 8.41
N GLN A 111 -14.53 17.45 7.79
CA GLN A 111 -14.07 18.41 6.78
C GLN A 111 -14.91 18.34 5.49
N LEU A 112 -15.40 17.17 5.14
CA LEU A 112 -16.18 16.92 3.92
C LEU A 112 -17.70 16.99 4.13
N ARG A 113 -18.18 17.42 5.31
CA ARG A 113 -19.62 17.36 5.69
C ARG A 113 -20.53 18.00 4.66
N ASP A 114 -20.14 19.18 4.16
CA ASP A 114 -20.97 20.00 3.26
C ASP A 114 -20.55 19.82 1.78
N ILE A 115 -19.68 18.86 1.48
CA ILE A 115 -19.23 18.55 0.12
C ILE A 115 -20.21 17.58 -0.53
N SER A 116 -20.77 17.97 -1.69
CA SER A 116 -21.71 17.15 -2.47
C SER A 116 -21.02 15.92 -3.09
N ASP A 117 -21.82 14.90 -3.43
CA ASP A 117 -21.34 13.60 -3.92
C ASP A 117 -20.44 13.72 -5.15
N GLU A 118 -20.76 14.62 -6.06
CA GLU A 118 -20.00 14.86 -7.30
C GLU A 118 -18.55 15.35 -7.06
N HIS A 119 -18.23 15.82 -5.86
CA HIS A 119 -16.92 16.34 -5.46
C HIS A 119 -16.21 15.47 -4.41
N ARG A 120 -16.71 14.27 -4.17
CA ARG A 120 -16.15 13.35 -3.16
C ARG A 120 -15.21 12.31 -3.76
N ALA A 121 -14.72 12.54 -4.98
CA ALA A 121 -13.74 11.67 -5.62
C ALA A 121 -12.45 11.59 -4.81
N ALA A 122 -11.96 10.37 -4.65
CA ALA A 122 -10.74 10.07 -3.92
C ALA A 122 -10.07 8.83 -4.52
N LYS A 123 -8.84 8.59 -4.11
CA LYS A 123 -8.13 7.35 -4.45
C LYS A 123 -7.22 6.92 -3.31
N PHE A 124 -7.11 5.62 -3.09
CA PHE A 124 -5.96 5.08 -2.38
C PHE A 124 -4.75 5.08 -3.32
N CYS A 125 -3.60 5.51 -2.80
CA CYS A 125 -2.33 5.53 -3.50
C CYS A 125 -1.31 4.67 -2.77
N CYS A 126 -0.45 3.99 -3.51
CA CYS A 126 0.71 3.28 -3.00
C CYS A 126 1.91 3.56 -3.90
N ALA A 127 3.04 3.92 -3.31
CA ALA A 127 4.34 3.80 -3.94
C ALA A 127 5.07 2.60 -3.32
N ALA A 128 5.40 1.62 -4.13
CA ALA A 128 6.22 0.48 -3.75
C ALA A 128 7.64 0.68 -4.31
N SER A 129 8.64 0.44 -3.48
CA SER A 129 10.05 0.62 -3.83
C SER A 129 10.84 -0.65 -3.61
N LEU A 130 11.82 -0.87 -4.47
CA LEU A 130 12.84 -1.90 -4.35
C LEU A 130 14.20 -1.23 -4.21
N ALA A 131 15.03 -1.71 -3.29
CA ALA A 131 16.43 -1.32 -3.18
C ALA A 131 17.33 -2.55 -3.10
N VAL A 132 18.35 -2.59 -3.95
CA VAL A 132 19.46 -3.55 -3.89
C VAL A 132 20.61 -2.87 -3.15
N PRO A 133 21.19 -3.50 -2.11
CA PRO A 133 22.28 -2.88 -1.35
C PRO A 133 23.48 -2.56 -2.24
N SER A 134 24.22 -1.51 -1.89
CA SER A 134 25.39 -1.04 -2.62
C SER A 134 26.45 -2.13 -2.83
N ALA A 135 26.60 -3.03 -1.84
CA ALA A 135 27.52 -4.18 -1.92
C ALA A 135 27.14 -5.22 -3.00
N LEU A 136 25.88 -5.18 -3.49
CA LEU A 136 25.35 -6.04 -4.57
C LEU A 136 25.11 -5.28 -5.87
N GLY A 137 25.71 -4.10 -6.03
CA GLY A 137 25.63 -3.32 -7.26
C GLY A 137 24.78 -2.04 -7.19
N GLY A 138 23.97 -1.86 -6.15
CA GLY A 138 23.20 -0.64 -5.91
C GLY A 138 22.19 -0.33 -7.02
N TYR A 139 20.97 -0.87 -6.90
CA TYR A 139 19.89 -0.63 -7.88
C TYR A 139 18.61 -0.26 -7.15
N GLU A 140 17.80 0.60 -7.72
CA GLU A 140 16.52 1.03 -7.16
C GLU A 140 15.44 1.09 -8.23
N ALA A 141 14.21 0.76 -7.81
CA ALA A 141 13.01 0.94 -8.62
C ALA A 141 11.85 1.44 -7.75
N VAL A 142 10.95 2.21 -8.34
CA VAL A 142 9.71 2.67 -7.71
C VAL A 142 8.58 2.46 -8.67
N GLU A 143 7.51 1.83 -8.19
CA GLU A 143 6.28 1.61 -8.93
C GLU A 143 5.07 2.08 -8.14
N TYR A 144 4.01 2.42 -8.86
CA TYR A 144 2.82 3.02 -8.27
C TYR A 144 1.60 2.16 -8.53
N GLY A 145 0.68 2.18 -7.57
CA GLY A 145 -0.64 1.62 -7.71
C GLY A 145 -1.68 2.55 -7.11
N GLU A 146 -2.84 2.62 -7.74
CA GLU A 146 -3.96 3.44 -7.31
C GLU A 146 -5.25 2.61 -7.30
N LEU A 147 -6.16 2.91 -6.38
CA LEU A 147 -7.53 2.42 -6.35
C LEU A 147 -8.46 3.63 -6.30
N PRO A 148 -9.03 4.04 -7.44
CA PRO A 148 -9.99 5.14 -7.50
C PRO A 148 -11.31 4.78 -6.81
N GLY A 149 -11.96 5.77 -6.21
CA GLY A 149 -13.22 5.60 -5.53
C GLY A 149 -13.93 6.90 -5.21
N THR A 150 -15.04 6.77 -4.50
CA THR A 150 -15.84 7.87 -3.97
C THR A 150 -15.94 7.72 -2.45
N LEU A 151 -15.86 8.84 -1.72
CA LEU A 151 -15.99 8.82 -0.27
C LEU A 151 -17.45 8.87 0.16
N LEU A 152 -17.85 7.91 0.98
CA LEU A 152 -19.16 7.86 1.62
C LEU A 152 -19.32 8.97 2.67
N HIS A 153 -20.57 9.31 3.02
CA HIS A 153 -20.88 10.29 4.07
C HIS A 153 -20.76 9.74 5.49
N ALA A 154 -20.79 8.43 5.64
CA ALA A 154 -20.66 7.72 6.93
C ALA A 154 -19.92 6.41 6.74
N PRO A 155 -19.26 5.89 7.79
CA PRO A 155 -18.61 4.58 7.75
C PRO A 155 -19.61 3.45 7.49
N GLN A 156 -19.22 2.49 6.66
CA GLN A 156 -19.97 1.27 6.37
C GLN A 156 -19.04 0.07 6.43
N GLY A 157 -19.44 -0.97 7.16
CA GLY A 157 -18.67 -2.19 7.37
C GLY A 157 -17.61 -2.07 8.48
N ASP A 158 -17.15 -3.24 8.93
CA ASP A 158 -16.22 -3.38 10.05
C ASP A 158 -14.87 -4.00 9.62
N GLY A 159 -14.71 -4.28 8.32
CA GLY A 159 -13.49 -4.88 7.77
C GLY A 159 -12.41 -3.84 7.46
N GLY A 160 -11.20 -4.35 7.19
CA GLY A 160 -10.09 -3.52 6.75
C GLY A 160 -9.48 -2.65 7.84
N PHE A 161 -8.99 -1.46 7.46
CA PHE A 161 -8.33 -0.49 8.34
C PHE A 161 -8.35 0.91 7.72
N GLY A 162 -7.99 1.93 8.50
CA GLY A 162 -7.88 3.30 8.01
C GLY A 162 -9.19 3.85 7.45
N TYR A 163 -9.17 4.24 6.20
CA TYR A 163 -10.31 4.85 5.50
C TYR A 163 -11.18 3.84 4.72
N ASP A 164 -10.94 2.53 4.86
CA ASP A 164 -11.72 1.50 4.18
C ASP A 164 -13.23 1.63 4.40
N PRO A 165 -13.73 1.99 5.60
CA PRO A 165 -15.16 2.11 5.83
C PRO A 165 -15.85 3.23 5.06
N ILE A 166 -15.13 4.20 4.53
CA ILE A 166 -15.69 5.31 3.77
C ILE A 166 -15.28 5.33 2.30
N MET A 167 -14.47 4.38 1.85
CA MET A 167 -13.99 4.29 0.47
C MET A 167 -14.78 3.28 -0.34
N MET A 168 -15.54 3.73 -1.32
CA MET A 168 -16.28 2.91 -2.28
C MET A 168 -15.52 2.88 -3.61
N PRO A 169 -14.95 1.73 -4.01
CA PRO A 169 -14.19 1.62 -5.25
C PRO A 169 -15.06 1.81 -6.49
N VAL A 170 -14.65 2.65 -7.44
CA VAL A 170 -15.41 2.84 -8.69
C VAL A 170 -15.39 1.61 -9.59
N GLU A 171 -14.37 0.78 -9.52
CA GLU A 171 -14.22 -0.43 -10.35
C GLU A 171 -15.25 -1.53 -10.03
N LEU A 172 -15.92 -1.45 -8.88
CA LEU A 172 -16.98 -2.36 -8.48
C LEU A 172 -18.37 -1.84 -8.87
N ASN A 173 -18.45 -0.66 -9.51
CA ASN A 173 -19.68 0.05 -9.82
C ASN A 173 -19.82 0.34 -11.32
N GLY A 174 -21.05 0.60 -11.76
CA GLY A 174 -21.36 0.98 -13.14
C GLY A 174 -21.46 -0.20 -14.12
N ASP A 175 -21.60 0.14 -15.40
CA ASP A 175 -21.91 -0.83 -16.47
C ASP A 175 -20.78 -1.85 -16.74
N ASN A 176 -19.53 -1.51 -16.37
CA ASN A 176 -18.35 -2.37 -16.52
C ASN A 176 -17.79 -2.79 -15.17
N ALA A 177 -18.63 -2.89 -14.14
CA ALA A 177 -18.21 -3.27 -12.80
C ALA A 177 -17.51 -4.64 -12.80
N LEU A 178 -16.39 -4.73 -12.09
CA LEU A 178 -15.73 -6.00 -11.82
C LEU A 178 -16.70 -6.92 -11.03
N TYR A 179 -16.52 -8.22 -11.19
CA TYR A 179 -17.35 -9.26 -10.55
C TYR A 179 -18.84 -9.13 -10.86
N ASP A 180 -19.19 -8.64 -12.08
CA ASP A 180 -20.57 -8.44 -12.54
C ASP A 180 -21.40 -7.57 -11.58
N GLY A 181 -20.77 -6.63 -10.88
CA GLY A 181 -21.41 -5.72 -9.93
C GLY A 181 -21.84 -6.36 -8.60
N ALA A 182 -21.39 -7.58 -8.30
CA ALA A 182 -21.77 -8.27 -7.05
C ALA A 182 -21.41 -7.50 -5.77
N TYR A 183 -20.47 -6.56 -5.87
CA TYR A 183 -19.98 -5.72 -4.76
C TYR A 183 -20.26 -4.23 -5.00
N ALA A 184 -21.21 -3.91 -5.88
CA ALA A 184 -21.61 -2.54 -6.13
C ALA A 184 -22.10 -1.85 -4.85
N ASP A 185 -21.84 -0.54 -4.76
CA ASP A 185 -22.24 0.32 -3.63
C ASP A 185 -21.68 -0.08 -2.26
N GLN A 186 -20.70 -0.99 -2.23
CA GLN A 186 -20.03 -1.42 -1.00
C GLN A 186 -18.73 -0.66 -0.76
N SER A 187 -18.46 -0.35 0.51
CA SER A 187 -17.16 0.18 0.93
C SER A 187 -16.08 -0.91 0.92
N CYS A 188 -14.81 -0.49 0.94
CA CYS A 188 -13.68 -1.41 1.10
C CYS A 188 -13.75 -2.24 2.40
N ALA A 189 -14.49 -1.79 3.40
CA ALA A 189 -14.69 -2.50 4.66
C ALA A 189 -15.84 -3.53 4.62
N GLN A 190 -16.70 -3.47 3.60
CA GLN A 190 -17.82 -4.42 3.44
C GLN A 190 -17.48 -5.57 2.48
N ILE A 191 -16.58 -5.36 1.54
CA ILE A 191 -16.21 -6.39 0.56
C ILE A 191 -15.27 -7.42 1.19
N PRO A 192 -15.30 -8.70 0.73
CA PRO A 192 -14.37 -9.72 1.20
C PRO A 192 -12.91 -9.30 1.01
N THR A 193 -12.07 -9.67 1.97
CA THR A 193 -10.64 -9.30 1.98
C THR A 193 -9.92 -9.72 0.70
N GLU A 194 -10.23 -10.90 0.17
CA GLU A 194 -9.63 -11.42 -1.07
C GLU A 194 -9.98 -10.54 -2.27
N ILE A 195 -11.23 -10.07 -2.35
CA ILE A 195 -11.68 -9.17 -3.42
C ILE A 195 -11.00 -7.82 -3.28
N LYS A 196 -10.98 -7.25 -2.06
CA LYS A 196 -10.28 -6.00 -1.79
C LYS A 196 -8.80 -6.08 -2.18
N ASN A 197 -8.11 -7.16 -1.79
CA ASN A 197 -6.69 -7.35 -2.08
C ASN A 197 -6.44 -7.44 -3.59
N SER A 198 -7.31 -8.11 -4.35
CA SER A 198 -7.13 -8.27 -5.80
C SER A 198 -7.23 -6.95 -6.59
N ILE A 199 -7.93 -5.95 -6.07
CA ILE A 199 -8.08 -4.62 -6.71
C ILE A 199 -7.23 -3.54 -6.03
N SER A 200 -6.53 -3.86 -4.95
CA SER A 200 -5.89 -2.85 -4.09
C SER A 200 -4.77 -2.08 -4.79
N HIS A 201 -4.63 -0.82 -4.41
CA HIS A 201 -3.51 0.05 -4.81
C HIS A 201 -2.14 -0.59 -4.49
N ARG A 202 -2.02 -1.25 -3.34
CA ARG A 202 -0.78 -1.93 -2.93
C ARG A 202 -0.48 -3.15 -3.79
N ALA A 203 -1.48 -3.99 -4.08
CA ALA A 203 -1.29 -5.13 -4.96
C ALA A 203 -0.78 -4.70 -6.33
N ARG A 204 -1.35 -3.66 -6.92
CA ARG A 204 -0.91 -3.10 -8.20
C ARG A 204 0.53 -2.60 -8.17
N ALA A 205 0.89 -1.85 -7.12
CA ALA A 205 2.25 -1.35 -6.95
C ALA A 205 3.26 -2.50 -6.79
N PHE A 206 2.95 -3.51 -5.97
CA PHE A 206 3.84 -4.67 -5.80
C PHE A 206 3.92 -5.54 -7.06
N GLU A 207 2.81 -5.74 -7.78
CA GLU A 207 2.82 -6.46 -9.06
C GLU A 207 3.70 -5.77 -10.11
N ALA A 208 3.66 -4.45 -10.17
CA ALA A 208 4.50 -3.66 -11.06
C ALA A 208 5.99 -3.76 -10.71
N LEU A 209 6.35 -4.03 -9.44
CA LEU A 209 7.73 -4.25 -9.02
C LEU A 209 8.28 -5.65 -9.38
N VAL A 210 7.43 -6.64 -9.71
CA VAL A 210 7.88 -8.03 -9.95
C VAL A 210 9.00 -8.14 -10.97
N PRO A 211 8.96 -7.46 -12.16
CA PRO A 211 10.03 -7.55 -13.15
C PRO A 211 11.38 -7.05 -12.62
N TYR A 212 11.37 -5.98 -11.82
CA TYR A 212 12.59 -5.40 -11.22
C TYR A 212 13.18 -6.32 -10.16
N LEU A 213 12.32 -6.97 -9.36
CA LEU A 213 12.77 -7.94 -8.38
C LEU A 213 13.37 -9.19 -9.05
N GLN A 214 12.76 -9.69 -10.12
CA GLN A 214 13.31 -10.79 -10.92
C GLN A 214 14.71 -10.45 -11.42
N GLN A 215 14.86 -9.27 -12.04
CA GLN A 215 16.15 -8.78 -12.54
C GLN A 215 17.19 -8.67 -11.41
N ALA A 216 16.82 -8.12 -10.25
CA ALA A 216 17.72 -7.98 -9.11
C ALA A 216 18.20 -9.31 -8.53
N LEU A 217 17.37 -10.35 -8.60
CA LEU A 217 17.72 -11.71 -8.13
C LEU A 217 18.61 -12.49 -9.10
N GLU A 218 18.53 -12.19 -10.41
CA GLU A 218 19.36 -12.84 -11.45
C GLU A 218 20.80 -12.31 -11.48
N HIS A 219 21.03 -11.10 -10.98
CA HIS A 219 22.35 -10.44 -10.96
C HIS A 219 23.13 -10.66 -9.64
N LYS A 220 22.65 -11.58 -8.81
CA LYS A 220 23.29 -11.95 -7.51
C LYS A 220 24.41 -12.98 -7.63
#